data_ed0653bf39de848f682bae17535e26d2
#
_entry.id   ed0653bf39de848f682bae17535e26d2
#
_cell.length_a   1.000
_cell.length_b   1.000
_cell.length_c   1.000
_cell.angle_alpha   90.00
_cell.angle_beta   90.00
_cell.angle_gamma   90.00
#
_symmetry.space_group_name_H-M   'P 1'
#
loop_
_entity.id
_entity.type
_entity.pdbx_description
1 polymer ?
#
loop_
_entity_poly.entity_id
_entity_poly.type
_entity_poly.pdbx_seq_one_letter_code
_entity_poly.pdbx_strand_id
1 'polypeptide(L)'
;MQSLGYIPQTSFLSRTLLLLMLSFNINAESIESEKTTRETFDIPVIEGARVFAKFDDKTPVVINYFTSETEDAVIAFYNKNYGESIQQERKRGRLTLNYQKDLQQIRVVISQQNKLRQVDIIVDKRTVEP
;
A
#
# COMPACT_ATOMS: atom_id res chain seq x y z
N MET A 1 -6.41 -89.52 -5.52
CA MET A 1 -6.73 -88.76 -5.44
C MET A 1 -6.30 -87.53 -5.46
N GLN A 2 -6.48 -86.74 -5.75
CA GLN A 2 -6.14 -85.69 -5.97
C GLN A 2 -6.26 -84.62 -5.53
N SER A 3 -5.77 -84.03 -5.23
CA SER A 3 -5.91 -82.98 -4.78
C SER A 3 -5.62 -81.88 -5.45
N LEU A 4 -6.12 -81.15 -5.47
CA LEU A 4 -5.97 -80.14 -6.03
C LEU A 4 -5.53 -79.07 -5.56
N GLY A 5 -4.71 -78.86 -5.44
CA GLY A 5 -4.14 -77.73 -4.99
C GLY A 5 -4.45 -76.53 -5.63
N TYR A 6 -5.35 -76.04 -5.39
CA TYR A 6 -5.65 -74.91 -5.99
C TYR A 6 -5.24 -73.70 -5.34
N ILE A 7 -4.88 -72.78 -6.02
CA ILE A 7 -4.47 -71.61 -5.48
C ILE A 7 -4.93 -70.46 -6.10
N PRO A 8 -5.68 -69.77 -5.57
CA PRO A 8 -6.14 -68.55 -6.09
C PRO A 8 -5.21 -67.45 -5.86
N GLN A 9 -5.00 -66.83 -6.81
CA GLN A 9 -4.05 -65.85 -6.82
C GLN A 9 -4.50 -64.49 -7.01
N THR A 10 -5.61 -64.19 -6.69
CA THR A 10 -6.25 -62.99 -7.15
C THR A 10 -5.92 -61.74 -6.42
N SER A 11 -5.16 -61.84 -5.40
CA SER A 11 -4.99 -60.69 -4.53
C SER A 11 -4.01 -59.63 -5.01
N PHE A 12 -3.38 -59.87 -6.09
CA PHE A 12 -2.33 -58.95 -6.49
C PHE A 12 -2.80 -57.69 -7.15
N LEU A 13 -3.90 -57.74 -7.78
CA LEU A 13 -4.40 -56.63 -8.56
C LEU A 13 -4.84 -55.46 -7.74
N SER A 14 -5.33 -55.71 -6.57
CA SER A 14 -5.82 -54.64 -5.72
C SER A 14 -4.73 -53.77 -5.13
N ARG A 15 -3.55 -54.33 -5.03
CA ARG A 15 -2.45 -53.56 -4.44
C ARG A 15 -1.84 -52.56 -5.39
N THR A 16 -1.85 -52.89 -6.64
CA THR A 16 -1.30 -52.01 -7.63
C THR A 16 -2.16 -50.77 -7.84
N LEU A 17 -3.43 -50.94 -7.67
CA LEU A 17 -4.35 -49.84 -7.84
C LEU A 17 -4.23 -48.79 -6.69
N LEU A 18 -3.93 -49.27 -5.52
CA LEU A 18 -3.80 -48.41 -4.37
C LEU A 18 -2.61 -47.48 -4.46
N LEU A 19 -1.55 -47.92 -5.08
CA LEU A 19 -0.35 -47.12 -5.24
C LEU A 19 -0.54 -45.97 -6.22
N LEU A 20 -1.39 -46.13 -7.17
CA LEU A 20 -1.68 -45.09 -8.14
C LEU A 20 -2.47 -43.91 -7.53
N MET A 21 -3.22 -44.16 -6.50
CA MET A 21 -4.01 -43.13 -5.86
C MET A 21 -3.19 -42.18 -5.00
N LEU A 22 -2.03 -42.60 -4.60
CA LEU A 22 -1.16 -41.79 -3.76
C LEU A 22 -0.34 -40.76 -4.52
N SER A 23 -0.34 -40.90 -5.83
CA SER A 23 0.47 -40.00 -6.65
C SER A 23 -0.22 -38.67 -6.95
N PHE A 24 -1.46 -38.54 -6.57
CA PHE A 24 -2.12 -37.26 -6.67
C PHE A 24 -1.97 -36.46 -5.39
N ASN A 25 -0.75 -36.29 -4.98
CA ASN A 25 -0.46 -35.15 -4.18
C ASN A 25 -0.54 -33.92 -5.10
N ILE A 26 -1.72 -33.52 -5.34
CA ILE A 26 -1.91 -32.19 -5.80
C ILE A 26 -1.46 -31.34 -4.63
N ASN A 27 -0.21 -30.94 -4.68
CA ASN A 27 0.14 -29.74 -4.01
C ASN A 27 -0.74 -28.66 -4.65
N ALA A 28 -1.86 -28.45 -4.06
CA ALA A 28 -2.44 -27.19 -4.17
C ALA A 28 -1.42 -26.26 -3.55
N GLU A 29 -0.48 -25.81 -4.35
CA GLU A 29 0.19 -24.59 -4.05
C GLU A 29 -0.95 -23.62 -3.84
N SER A 30 -1.20 -23.34 -2.60
CA SER A 30 -1.92 -22.17 -2.26
C SER A 30 -1.18 -21.10 -3.03
N ILE A 31 -1.80 -20.61 -4.05
CA ILE A 31 -1.47 -19.32 -4.57
C ILE A 31 -1.75 -18.45 -3.35
N GLU A 32 -0.75 -18.32 -2.54
CA GLU A 32 -0.67 -17.21 -1.64
C GLU A 32 -0.79 -16.04 -2.59
N SER A 33 -2.01 -15.58 -2.78
CA SER A 33 -2.17 -14.28 -3.35
C SER A 33 -1.35 -13.44 -2.42
N GLU A 34 -0.21 -13.00 -2.92
CA GLU A 34 0.52 -11.95 -2.29
C GLU A 34 -0.50 -10.88 -2.01
N LYS A 35 -0.97 -10.89 -0.80
CA LYS A 35 -1.71 -9.79 -0.27
C LYS A 35 -0.69 -8.67 -0.27
N THR A 36 -0.54 -8.05 -1.43
CA THR A 36 0.16 -6.80 -1.54
C THR A 36 -0.49 -5.93 -0.50
N THR A 37 0.15 -5.85 0.64
CA THR A 37 -0.24 -4.93 1.68
C THR A 37 -0.04 -3.57 1.04
N ARG A 38 -1.09 -3.06 0.42
CA ARG A 38 -1.10 -1.68 -0.04
C ARG A 38 -0.92 -0.88 1.22
N GLU A 39 0.26 -0.36 1.42
CA GLU A 39 0.47 0.62 2.45
C GLU A 39 -0.45 1.78 2.13
N THR A 40 -1.54 1.85 2.85
CA THR A 40 -2.44 2.99 2.76
C THR A 40 -1.79 4.11 3.53
N PHE A 41 -1.35 5.12 2.82
CA PHE A 41 -0.89 6.34 3.46
C PHE A 41 -2.11 7.12 3.93
N ASP A 42 -2.25 7.24 5.23
CA ASP A 42 -3.26 8.10 5.81
C ASP A 42 -2.75 9.55 5.77
N ILE A 43 -3.18 10.27 4.76
CA ILE A 43 -2.77 11.66 4.56
C ILE A 43 -3.87 12.57 5.09
N PRO A 44 -3.61 13.33 6.16
CA PRO A 44 -4.60 14.23 6.70
C PRO A 44 -4.89 15.38 5.73
N VAL A 45 -6.16 15.70 5.61
CA VAL A 45 -6.67 16.81 4.82
C VAL A 45 -7.46 17.73 5.75
N ILE A 46 -7.25 19.02 5.61
CA ILE A 46 -7.91 20.01 6.47
C ILE A 46 -9.43 19.96 6.31
N GLU A 47 -10.14 20.17 7.41
CA GLU A 47 -11.60 20.14 7.37
C GLU A 47 -12.17 21.20 6.41
N GLY A 48 -13.20 20.82 5.67
CA GLY A 48 -13.83 21.70 4.69
C GLY A 48 -13.09 21.79 3.36
N ALA A 49 -11.98 21.07 3.21
CA ALA A 49 -11.22 21.07 1.97
C ALA A 49 -11.98 20.37 0.84
N ARG A 50 -11.80 20.89 -0.36
CA ARG A 50 -12.33 20.30 -1.57
C ARG A 50 -11.21 19.60 -2.31
N VAL A 51 -11.12 18.30 -2.15
CA VAL A 51 -10.15 17.47 -2.87
C VAL A 51 -10.58 17.36 -4.33
N PHE A 52 -9.69 17.72 -5.24
CA PHE A 52 -9.98 17.63 -6.66
C PHE A 52 -9.12 16.57 -7.39
N ALA A 53 -8.04 16.11 -6.77
CA ALA A 53 -7.22 15.04 -7.31
C ALA A 53 -6.61 14.21 -6.18
N LYS A 54 -6.60 12.91 -6.36
CA LYS A 54 -6.00 11.95 -5.44
C LYS A 54 -5.39 10.80 -6.23
N PHE A 55 -4.09 10.61 -6.06
CA PHE A 55 -3.32 9.53 -6.68
C PHE A 55 -2.66 8.74 -5.57
N ASP A 56 -3.26 7.64 -5.17
CA ASP A 56 -2.84 6.84 -4.03
C ASP A 56 -2.63 5.36 -4.35
N ASP A 57 -2.58 5.03 -5.62
CA ASP A 57 -2.36 3.66 -6.07
C ASP A 57 -0.90 3.22 -6.00
N LYS A 58 0.00 4.17 -5.95
CA LYS A 58 1.45 3.96 -5.84
C LYS A 58 2.14 5.18 -5.25
N THR A 59 3.38 5.02 -4.82
CA THR A 59 4.22 6.14 -4.37
C THR A 59 4.92 6.82 -5.55
N PRO A 60 5.08 8.15 -5.51
CA PRO A 60 4.58 9.04 -4.47
C PRO A 60 3.05 9.17 -4.49
N VAL A 61 2.45 9.21 -3.31
CA VAL A 61 1.04 9.52 -3.17
C VAL A 61 0.85 11.03 -3.27
N VAL A 62 -0.12 11.46 -4.03
CA VAL A 62 -0.39 12.88 -4.26
C VAL A 62 -1.85 13.18 -3.97
N ILE A 63 -2.10 14.19 -3.16
CA ILE A 63 -3.43 14.75 -2.93
C ILE A 63 -3.41 16.25 -3.20
N ASN A 64 -4.36 16.71 -3.99
CA ASN A 64 -4.51 18.11 -4.30
C ASN A 64 -5.89 18.59 -3.85
N TYR A 65 -5.94 19.68 -3.12
CA TYR A 65 -7.21 20.23 -2.67
C TYR A 65 -7.21 21.76 -2.63
N PHE A 66 -8.41 22.32 -2.61
CA PHE A 66 -8.63 23.74 -2.34
C PHE A 66 -9.19 23.93 -0.93
N THR A 67 -8.76 24.97 -0.27
CA THR A 67 -9.27 25.38 1.02
C THR A 67 -9.44 26.89 1.09
N SER A 68 -10.41 27.32 1.86
CA SER A 68 -10.59 28.75 2.21
C SER A 68 -9.78 29.14 3.44
N GLU A 69 -9.11 28.20 4.07
CA GLU A 69 -8.29 28.47 5.25
C GLU A 69 -7.08 29.34 4.92
N THR A 70 -6.59 30.05 5.91
CA THR A 70 -5.38 30.85 5.76
C THR A 70 -4.14 29.99 5.59
N GLU A 71 -3.09 30.56 5.02
CA GLU A 71 -1.80 29.88 4.91
C GLU A 71 -1.30 29.43 6.29
N ASP A 72 -1.39 30.30 7.29
CA ASP A 72 -0.97 29.98 8.65
C ASP A 72 -1.78 28.83 9.25
N ALA A 73 -3.07 28.75 8.97
CA ALA A 73 -3.91 27.66 9.42
C ALA A 73 -3.51 26.33 8.76
N VAL A 74 -3.14 26.34 7.48
CA VAL A 74 -2.65 25.17 6.78
C VAL A 74 -1.31 24.73 7.34
N ILE A 75 -0.39 25.66 7.59
CA ILE A 75 0.91 25.36 8.21
C ILE A 75 0.69 24.71 9.59
N ALA A 76 -0.15 25.31 10.42
CA ALA A 76 -0.44 24.80 11.76
C ALA A 76 -1.04 23.39 11.72
N PHE A 77 -1.91 23.13 10.77
CA PHE A 77 -2.52 21.81 10.58
C PHE A 77 -1.49 20.74 10.29
N TYR A 78 -0.57 20.98 9.36
CA TYR A 78 0.46 19.99 9.04
C TYR A 78 1.52 19.89 10.11
N ASN A 79 1.88 20.97 10.78
CA ASN A 79 2.77 20.91 11.92
C ASN A 79 2.19 20.05 13.06
N LYS A 80 0.89 20.11 13.26
CA LYS A 80 0.23 19.27 14.25
C LYS A 80 0.27 17.79 13.87
N ASN A 81 0.15 17.47 12.60
CA ASN A 81 0.10 16.09 12.13
C ASN A 81 1.48 15.48 11.93
N TYR A 82 2.46 16.26 11.51
CA TYR A 82 3.78 15.77 11.11
C TYR A 82 4.94 16.28 11.98
N GLY A 83 4.67 17.19 12.90
CA GLY A 83 5.72 17.90 13.62
C GLY A 83 6.18 19.14 12.85
N GLU A 84 7.21 19.79 13.33
CA GLU A 84 7.76 20.94 12.64
C GLU A 84 8.37 20.56 11.31
N SER A 85 8.22 21.42 10.31
CA SER A 85 8.87 21.21 9.01
C SER A 85 10.38 21.26 9.16
N ILE A 86 11.07 20.35 8.48
CA ILE A 86 12.54 20.32 8.48
C ILE A 86 13.13 21.34 7.52
N GLN A 87 12.33 21.83 6.59
CA GLN A 87 12.72 22.87 5.65
C GLN A 87 11.49 23.61 5.18
N GLN A 88 11.63 24.90 5.00
CA GLN A 88 10.59 25.77 4.49
C GLN A 88 11.18 26.70 3.43
N GLU A 89 10.57 26.76 2.29
CA GLU A 89 11.04 27.58 1.17
C GLU A 89 9.86 28.31 0.53
N ARG A 90 10.03 29.60 0.33
CA ARG A 90 9.07 30.39 -0.45
C ARG A 90 9.71 30.79 -1.77
N LYS A 91 9.06 30.41 -2.86
CA LYS A 91 9.54 30.71 -4.20
C LYS A 91 8.38 30.99 -5.13
N ARG A 92 8.40 32.12 -5.79
CA ARG A 92 7.38 32.51 -6.76
C ARG A 92 5.95 32.44 -6.21
N GLY A 93 5.74 32.91 -5.00
CA GLY A 93 4.44 32.89 -4.35
C GLY A 93 3.97 31.54 -3.83
N ARG A 94 4.75 30.49 -3.97
CA ARG A 94 4.49 29.17 -3.41
C ARG A 94 5.30 28.96 -2.16
N LEU A 95 4.67 28.46 -1.13
CA LEU A 95 5.33 28.00 0.08
C LEU A 95 5.44 26.49 0.05
N THR A 96 6.65 25.99 0.15
CA THR A 96 6.92 24.56 0.26
C THR A 96 7.38 24.23 1.66
N LEU A 97 6.72 23.27 2.30
CA LEU A 97 7.05 22.73 3.60
C LEU A 97 7.49 21.28 3.42
N ASN A 98 8.63 20.93 3.94
CA ASN A 98 9.11 19.55 3.92
C ASN A 98 9.05 18.98 5.33
N TYR A 99 8.43 17.82 5.47
CA TYR A 99 8.31 17.08 6.70
C TYR A 99 8.91 15.70 6.55
N GLN A 100 9.26 15.13 7.66
CA GLN A 100 9.71 13.76 7.73
C GLN A 100 9.07 13.11 8.94
N LYS A 101 8.35 12.03 8.71
CA LYS A 101 7.71 11.25 9.76
C LYS A 101 7.90 9.78 9.47
N ASP A 102 8.48 9.06 10.42
CA ASP A 102 8.83 7.65 10.24
C ASP A 102 9.71 7.46 8.99
N LEU A 103 9.32 6.61 8.07
CA LEU A 103 10.01 6.38 6.80
C LEU A 103 9.37 7.14 5.63
N GLN A 104 8.65 8.21 5.92
CA GLN A 104 7.97 9.01 4.91
C GLN A 104 8.60 10.39 4.79
N GLN A 105 8.71 10.84 3.57
CA GLN A 105 9.01 12.23 3.23
C GLN A 105 7.71 12.88 2.75
N ILE A 106 7.34 13.96 3.38
CA ILE A 106 6.10 14.67 3.07
C ILE A 106 6.45 16.07 2.60
N ARG A 107 5.93 16.43 1.44
CA ARG A 107 6.04 17.78 0.91
C ARG A 107 4.65 18.38 0.80
N VAL A 108 4.47 19.53 1.40
CA VAL A 108 3.23 20.32 1.32
C VAL A 108 3.55 21.59 0.57
N VAL A 109 2.85 21.84 -0.53
CA VAL A 109 3.01 23.05 -1.32
C VAL A 109 1.71 23.85 -1.24
N ILE A 110 1.83 25.10 -0.80
CA ILE A 110 0.69 26.01 -0.63
C ILE A 110 0.83 27.15 -1.62
N SER A 111 -0.18 27.35 -2.45
CA SER A 111 -0.24 28.44 -3.42
C SER A 111 -1.58 29.18 -3.36
N GLN A 112 -1.55 30.47 -3.61
CA GLN A 112 -2.74 31.27 -3.69
C GLN A 112 -3.43 31.08 -5.03
N GLN A 113 -4.71 30.76 -5.00
CA GLN A 113 -5.57 30.62 -6.17
C GLN A 113 -6.81 31.48 -6.01
N ASN A 114 -6.82 32.67 -6.52
CA ASN A 114 -7.91 33.64 -6.31
C ASN A 114 -8.18 33.84 -4.80
N LYS A 115 -9.37 33.49 -4.33
CA LYS A 115 -9.76 33.60 -2.91
C LYS A 115 -9.46 32.32 -2.12
N LEU A 116 -9.00 31.26 -2.79
CA LEU A 116 -8.71 29.98 -2.18
C LEU A 116 -7.21 29.74 -2.14
N ARG A 117 -6.81 28.77 -1.37
CA ARG A 117 -5.47 28.20 -1.43
C ARG A 117 -5.54 26.80 -2.02
N GLN A 118 -4.66 26.56 -2.95
CA GLN A 118 -4.39 25.20 -3.40
C GLN A 118 -3.30 24.62 -2.51
N VAL A 119 -3.55 23.42 -2.04
CA VAL A 119 -2.60 22.64 -1.24
C VAL A 119 -2.33 21.33 -1.96
N ASP A 120 -1.06 21.09 -2.23
CA ASP A 120 -0.59 19.88 -2.86
C ASP A 120 0.25 19.11 -1.84
N ILE A 121 -0.16 17.88 -1.52
CA ILE A 121 0.55 17.03 -0.60
C ILE A 121 1.15 15.87 -1.38
N ILE A 122 2.44 15.70 -1.24
CA ILE A 122 3.19 14.62 -1.88
C ILE A 122 3.87 13.82 -0.79
N VAL A 123 3.55 12.54 -0.71
CA VAL A 123 4.14 11.61 0.25
C VAL A 123 4.91 10.53 -0.47
N ASP A 124 6.17 10.42 -0.17
CA ASP A 124 7.04 9.41 -0.72
C ASP A 124 7.71 8.59 0.38
N LYS A 125 8.18 7.42 0.02
CA LYS A 125 8.98 6.61 0.93
C LYS A 125 10.39 7.14 0.98
N ARG A 126 10.93 7.26 2.18
CA ARG A 126 12.34 7.52 2.33
C ARG A 126 13.12 6.29 1.94
N THR A 127 13.96 6.42 0.94
CA THR A 127 14.95 5.39 0.66
C THR A 127 16.02 5.47 1.72
N VAL A 128 16.08 4.47 2.57
CA VAL A 128 17.24 4.30 3.45
C VAL A 128 18.27 3.60 2.59
N GLU A 129 19.25 4.33 2.14
CA GLU A 129 20.41 3.69 1.53
C GLU A 129 21.13 2.87 2.61
N PRO A 130 21.48 1.63 2.28
CA PRO A 130 22.17 0.77 3.22
C PRO A 130 23.57 1.25 3.55
#